data_219087a97fa1118eff941e35ee7d6e13
#
_entry.id   219087a97fa1118eff941e35ee7d6e13
#
_cell.length_a   1.000
_cell.length_b   1.000
_cell.length_c   1.000
_cell.angle_alpha   90.00
_cell.angle_beta   90.00
_cell.angle_gamma   90.00
#
_symmetry.space_group_name_H-M   'P 1'
#
loop_
_entity.id
_entity.type
_entity.pdbx_description
1 polymer ?
#
loop_
_entity_poly.entity_id
_entity_poly.type
_entity_poly.pdbx_seq_one_letter_code
_entity_poly.pdbx_strand_id
1 'polypeptide(L)'
;FAQNLKYLRTKYNLTQEQLANKINSTRSTVNNWENEISEPNLDMIRKLTETFNVKDNIVFEDLKSKYNTSFVDLEEDTINIPVLGRIPAGIPFEAIEDVIKYIDIPKEWTYGNKEYFGLLIDGNSMFPKYQNGDIVIFQKCEDSIKCNNKDCAVMVNGNDATFKKFIFNNNGVILQPYNMEYETKSFTPEEIQRLPVKLVGFAVQIRRDL
;
A
#
# COMPACT_ATOMS: atom_id res chain seq x y z
N PHE A 1 -1.94 28.65 15.99
CA PHE A 1 -1.99 28.46 14.54
C PHE A 1 -0.60 28.45 13.90
N ALA A 2 0.20 29.52 14.08
CA ALA A 2 1.52 29.70 13.42
C ALA A 2 2.46 28.50 13.62
N GLN A 3 2.57 28.01 14.86
CA GLN A 3 3.38 26.84 15.18
C GLN A 3 2.86 25.56 14.49
N ASN A 4 1.54 25.39 14.41
CA ASN A 4 0.90 24.29 13.73
C ASN A 4 1.18 24.33 12.22
N LEU A 5 1.05 25.51 11.61
CA LEU A 5 1.33 25.71 10.19
C LEU A 5 2.77 25.34 9.86
N LYS A 6 3.73 25.90 10.61
CA LYS A 6 5.15 25.61 10.45
C LYS A 6 5.47 24.13 10.66
N TYR A 7 4.87 23.51 11.67
CA TYR A 7 5.00 22.07 11.92
C TYR A 7 4.49 21.25 10.74
N LEU A 8 3.27 21.48 10.26
CA LEU A 8 2.70 20.76 9.13
C LEU A 8 3.53 20.95 7.87
N ARG A 9 3.90 22.16 7.53
CA ARG A 9 4.73 22.43 6.37
C ARG A 9 6.04 21.65 6.40
N THR A 10 6.74 21.64 7.53
CA THR A 10 8.01 20.92 7.67
C THR A 10 7.81 19.40 7.65
N LYS A 11 6.74 18.90 8.27
CA LYS A 11 6.37 17.47 8.24
C LYS A 11 6.14 16.97 6.81
N TYR A 12 5.54 17.81 5.96
CA TYR A 12 5.32 17.49 4.54
C TYR A 12 6.49 17.88 3.63
N ASN A 13 7.66 18.25 4.20
CA ASN A 13 8.87 18.66 3.48
C ASN A 13 8.64 19.79 2.47
N LEU A 14 7.73 20.71 2.76
CA LEU A 14 7.42 21.85 1.90
C LEU A 14 8.24 23.09 2.32
N THR A 15 8.75 23.83 1.33
CA THR A 15 9.22 25.21 1.57
C THR A 15 8.02 26.15 1.71
N GLN A 16 8.22 27.34 2.30
CA GLN A 16 7.16 28.38 2.37
C GLN A 16 6.60 28.73 0.99
N GLU A 17 7.46 28.75 -0.03
CA GLU A 17 7.08 29.03 -1.41
C GLU A 17 6.25 27.89 -2.02
N GLN A 18 6.64 26.64 -1.78
CA GLN A 18 5.87 25.48 -2.25
C GLN A 18 4.50 25.38 -1.59
N LEU A 19 4.40 25.68 -0.28
CA LEU A 19 3.11 25.76 0.39
C LEU A 19 2.26 26.90 -0.18
N ALA A 20 2.84 28.10 -0.36
CA ALA A 20 2.15 29.24 -0.93
C ALA A 20 1.54 28.92 -2.31
N ASN A 21 2.30 28.26 -3.18
CA ASN A 21 1.83 27.85 -4.51
C ASN A 21 0.66 26.85 -4.41
N LYS A 22 0.71 25.91 -3.47
CA LYS A 22 -0.38 24.92 -3.28
C LYS A 22 -1.72 25.53 -2.86
N ILE A 23 -1.67 26.59 -2.05
CA ILE A 23 -2.87 27.29 -1.55
C ILE A 23 -3.24 28.54 -2.35
N ASN A 24 -2.58 28.78 -3.49
CA ASN A 24 -2.73 29.99 -4.31
C ASN A 24 -2.50 31.28 -3.51
N SER A 25 -1.37 31.37 -2.79
CA SER A 25 -0.95 32.51 -1.98
C SER A 25 0.49 32.91 -2.30
N THR A 26 1.08 33.81 -1.51
CA THR A 26 2.47 34.26 -1.67
C THR A 26 3.36 33.72 -0.55
N ARG A 27 4.65 33.54 -0.83
CA ARG A 27 5.64 33.18 0.20
C ARG A 27 5.62 34.14 1.38
N SER A 28 5.48 35.47 1.11
CA SER A 28 5.41 36.48 2.14
C SER A 28 4.21 36.29 3.07
N THR A 29 3.05 35.90 2.53
CA THR A 29 1.84 35.62 3.30
C THR A 29 2.07 34.43 4.24
N VAL A 30 2.63 33.32 3.74
CA VAL A 30 2.93 32.15 4.58
C VAL A 30 3.96 32.48 5.65
N ASN A 31 5.00 33.27 5.31
CA ASN A 31 5.98 33.73 6.29
C ASN A 31 5.35 34.60 7.38
N ASN A 32 4.44 35.52 7.03
CA ASN A 32 3.74 36.35 8.00
C ASN A 32 2.88 35.54 8.95
N TRP A 33 2.20 34.50 8.45
CA TRP A 33 1.40 33.59 9.29
C TRP A 33 2.27 32.75 10.24
N GLU A 34 3.41 32.24 9.78
CA GLU A 34 4.34 31.46 10.61
C GLU A 34 5.06 32.28 11.68
N ASN A 35 5.14 33.61 11.49
CA ASN A 35 5.75 34.55 12.43
C ASN A 35 4.71 35.40 13.22
N GLU A 36 3.43 35.02 13.17
CA GLU A 36 2.33 35.66 13.92
C GLU A 36 2.14 37.16 13.58
N ILE A 37 2.61 37.58 12.38
CA ILE A 37 2.45 38.97 11.90
C ILE A 37 1.03 39.19 11.38
N SER A 38 0.39 38.17 10.85
CA SER A 38 -0.99 38.20 10.37
C SER A 38 -1.64 36.83 10.51
N GLU A 39 -2.97 36.78 10.44
CA GLU A 39 -3.74 35.53 10.48
C GLU A 39 -4.41 35.24 9.13
N PRO A 40 -4.61 33.97 8.77
CA PRO A 40 -5.34 33.61 7.58
C PRO A 40 -6.85 33.83 7.77
N ASN A 41 -7.54 34.18 6.70
CA ASN A 41 -8.99 34.15 6.69
C ASN A 41 -9.53 32.71 6.58
N LEU A 42 -10.84 32.55 6.76
CA LEU A 42 -11.52 31.25 6.74
C LEU A 42 -11.29 30.44 5.44
N ASP A 43 -11.22 31.11 4.28
CA ASP A 43 -10.98 30.42 3.01
C ASP A 43 -9.54 29.88 2.94
N MET A 44 -8.58 30.59 3.49
CA MET A 44 -7.20 30.10 3.58
C MET A 44 -7.05 28.98 4.60
N ILE A 45 -7.78 29.03 5.71
CA ILE A 45 -7.82 27.92 6.69
C ILE A 45 -8.36 26.65 6.01
N ARG A 46 -9.45 26.74 5.24
CA ARG A 46 -9.99 25.59 4.49
C ARG A 46 -8.98 25.01 3.51
N LYS A 47 -8.32 25.87 2.71
CA LYS A 47 -7.28 25.40 1.78
C LYS A 47 -6.10 24.74 2.48
N LEU A 48 -5.72 25.22 3.65
CA LEU A 48 -4.67 24.62 4.46
C LEU A 48 -5.10 23.27 5.02
N THR A 49 -6.33 23.16 5.54
CA THR A 49 -6.88 21.88 6.06
C THR A 49 -7.01 20.84 4.96
N GLU A 50 -7.46 21.24 3.77
CA GLU A 50 -7.49 20.38 2.58
C GLU A 50 -6.08 19.97 2.12
N THR A 51 -5.14 20.92 2.07
CA THR A 51 -3.77 20.67 1.60
C THR A 51 -3.02 19.69 2.50
N PHE A 52 -3.24 19.76 3.81
CA PHE A 52 -2.60 18.90 4.79
C PHE A 52 -3.47 17.73 5.25
N ASN A 53 -4.70 17.62 4.74
CA ASN A 53 -5.70 16.63 5.15
C ASN A 53 -5.88 16.59 6.69
N VAL A 54 -6.01 17.76 7.31
CA VAL A 54 -6.24 17.89 8.75
C VAL A 54 -7.64 18.45 9.00
N LYS A 55 -8.23 18.16 10.18
CA LYS A 55 -9.52 18.73 10.58
C LYS A 55 -9.42 20.23 10.82
N ASP A 56 -10.53 20.95 10.83
CA ASP A 56 -10.64 22.42 11.00
C ASP A 56 -10.07 22.95 12.33
N ASN A 57 -9.58 22.08 13.20
CA ASN A 57 -8.98 22.40 14.49
C ASN A 57 -7.49 22.86 14.40
N ILE A 58 -6.91 22.97 13.20
CA ILE A 58 -5.55 23.51 12.99
C ILE A 58 -5.30 24.84 13.71
N VAL A 59 -6.37 25.62 13.94
CA VAL A 59 -6.31 26.94 14.58
C VAL A 59 -6.23 26.85 16.09
N PHE A 60 -6.92 25.89 16.71
CA PHE A 60 -7.20 25.86 18.15
C PHE A 60 -6.44 24.80 18.93
N GLU A 61 -5.98 23.74 18.27
CA GLU A 61 -5.25 22.67 18.94
C GLU A 61 -3.73 22.87 18.84
N ASP A 62 -3.02 22.57 19.91
CA ASP A 62 -1.57 22.45 19.88
C ASP A 62 -1.17 21.11 19.24
N LEU A 63 -1.04 21.12 17.92
CA LEU A 63 -0.66 19.93 17.15
C LEU A 63 0.70 19.39 17.58
N LYS A 64 1.61 20.25 18.06
CA LYS A 64 2.94 19.82 18.48
C LYS A 64 2.89 19.03 19.79
N SER A 65 2.06 19.44 20.76
CA SER A 65 1.86 18.68 21.99
C SER A 65 1.10 17.38 21.74
N LYS A 66 0.12 17.40 20.83
CA LYS A 66 -0.67 16.23 20.44
C LYS A 66 0.19 15.16 19.75
N TYR A 67 1.21 15.55 19.02
CA TYR A 67 2.12 14.63 18.32
C TYR A 67 3.39 14.27 19.11
N ASN A 68 3.69 14.97 20.22
CA ASN A 68 4.83 14.66 21.10
C ASN A 68 4.47 13.83 22.34
N THR A 69 3.20 13.67 22.67
CA THR A 69 2.74 12.74 23.71
C THR A 69 2.43 11.40 23.05
N SER A 70 3.37 10.47 23.23
CA SER A 70 3.19 9.02 23.22
C SER A 70 1.76 8.53 22.95
N PHE A 71 1.62 7.72 21.89
CA PHE A 71 0.67 6.62 21.75
C PHE A 71 -0.75 6.84 22.29
N VAL A 72 -1.52 7.81 21.77
CA VAL A 72 -2.97 7.78 21.95
C VAL A 72 -3.63 8.37 20.71
N ASP A 73 -4.36 7.51 20.00
CA ASP A 73 -5.37 7.78 18.98
C ASP A 73 -5.01 8.82 17.90
N LEU A 74 -3.98 8.53 17.12
CA LEU A 74 -4.15 8.65 15.70
C LEU A 74 -5.33 7.72 15.36
N GLU A 75 -6.43 8.23 14.82
CA GLU A 75 -7.12 7.45 13.81
C GLU A 75 -6.00 7.13 12.83
N GLU A 76 -5.40 5.97 13.01
CA GLU A 76 -4.31 5.50 12.18
C GLU A 76 -4.85 5.62 10.77
N ASP A 77 -4.14 6.37 9.91
CA ASP A 77 -4.42 6.43 8.48
C ASP A 77 -4.09 5.05 7.90
N THR A 78 -4.58 4.03 8.57
CA THR A 78 -4.46 2.62 8.26
C THR A 78 -5.83 2.06 7.90
N ILE A 79 -5.81 1.06 7.08
CA ILE A 79 -6.95 0.20 6.82
C ILE A 79 -6.60 -1.24 7.15
N ASN A 80 -7.56 -1.97 7.66
CA ASN A 80 -7.43 -3.39 7.91
C ASN A 80 -7.59 -4.17 6.60
N ILE A 81 -6.62 -5.04 6.31
CA ILE A 81 -6.70 -5.99 5.23
C ILE A 81 -6.70 -7.43 5.77
N PRO A 82 -7.42 -8.36 5.13
CA PRO A 82 -7.43 -9.76 5.55
C PRO A 82 -6.10 -10.43 5.23
N VAL A 83 -5.62 -11.28 6.13
CA VAL A 83 -4.56 -12.25 5.89
C VAL A 83 -5.21 -13.62 5.69
N LEU A 84 -4.98 -14.20 4.53
CA LEU A 84 -5.54 -15.47 4.10
C LEU A 84 -4.52 -16.59 4.34
N GLY A 85 -5.00 -17.78 4.71
CA GLY A 85 -4.20 -19.02 4.73
C GLY A 85 -3.95 -19.53 3.32
N ARG A 86 -4.97 -19.45 2.49
CA ARG A 86 -4.91 -19.83 1.06
C ARG A 86 -5.93 -19.03 0.26
N ILE A 87 -5.75 -19.04 -1.05
CA ILE A 87 -6.71 -18.47 -1.99
C ILE A 87 -7.27 -19.65 -2.81
N PRO A 88 -8.45 -20.16 -2.44
CA PRO A 88 -9.02 -21.33 -3.10
C PRO A 88 -9.50 -20.99 -4.50
N ALA A 89 -9.43 -21.98 -5.39
CA ALA A 89 -9.92 -21.86 -6.75
C ALA A 89 -11.44 -21.78 -6.82
N GLY A 90 -11.94 -21.00 -7.79
CA GLY A 90 -13.38 -20.94 -8.09
C GLY A 90 -14.21 -20.12 -7.09
N ILE A 91 -13.62 -19.56 -6.05
CA ILE A 91 -14.28 -18.71 -5.08
C ILE A 91 -13.91 -17.25 -5.39
N PRO A 92 -14.88 -16.33 -5.57
CA PRO A 92 -14.59 -14.90 -5.67
C PRO A 92 -13.79 -14.44 -4.46
N PHE A 93 -12.83 -13.53 -4.67
CA PHE A 93 -11.93 -13.11 -3.60
C PHE A 93 -12.69 -12.55 -2.38
N GLU A 94 -13.79 -11.86 -2.61
CA GLU A 94 -14.65 -11.26 -1.60
C GLU A 94 -15.45 -12.31 -0.77
N ALA A 95 -15.52 -13.53 -1.27
CA ALA A 95 -16.22 -14.65 -0.62
C ALA A 95 -15.26 -15.64 0.05
N ILE A 96 -13.96 -15.32 0.17
CA ILE A 96 -12.99 -16.17 0.86
C ILE A 96 -13.19 -16.05 2.37
N GLU A 97 -13.61 -17.16 3.00
CA GLU A 97 -13.84 -17.22 4.44
C GLU A 97 -12.58 -17.61 5.25
N ASP A 98 -11.52 -18.09 4.60
CA ASP A 98 -10.27 -18.54 5.24
C ASP A 98 -9.38 -17.37 5.67
N VAL A 99 -9.95 -16.46 6.46
CA VAL A 99 -9.23 -15.30 7.02
C VAL A 99 -8.62 -15.72 8.36
N ILE A 100 -7.28 -15.72 8.43
CA ILE A 100 -6.53 -16.05 9.64
C ILE A 100 -6.54 -14.90 10.64
N LYS A 101 -6.29 -13.68 10.16
CA LYS A 101 -6.28 -12.44 10.93
C LYS A 101 -6.41 -11.23 10.01
N TYR A 102 -6.57 -10.06 10.63
CA TYR A 102 -6.47 -8.77 9.93
C TYR A 102 -5.19 -8.08 10.32
N ILE A 103 -4.62 -7.30 9.40
CA ILE A 103 -3.43 -6.47 9.62
C ILE A 103 -3.64 -5.08 9.04
N ASP A 104 -3.02 -4.09 9.66
CA ASP A 104 -3.09 -2.70 9.22
C ASP A 104 -2.07 -2.41 8.14
N ILE A 105 -2.50 -1.68 7.12
CA ILE A 105 -1.63 -1.07 6.11
C ILE A 105 -1.92 0.44 6.02
N PRO A 106 -0.95 1.27 5.62
CA PRO A 106 -1.18 2.69 5.41
C PRO A 106 -2.33 2.93 4.41
N LYS A 107 -3.30 3.75 4.76
CA LYS A 107 -4.45 4.09 3.93
C LYS A 107 -4.02 4.71 2.58
N GLU A 108 -2.90 5.43 2.56
CA GLU A 108 -2.32 6.00 1.35
C GLU A 108 -2.01 4.96 0.25
N TRP A 109 -1.77 3.71 0.64
CA TRP A 109 -1.55 2.62 -0.33
C TRP A 109 -2.78 2.37 -1.19
N THR A 110 -3.97 2.60 -0.67
CA THR A 110 -5.25 2.36 -1.39
C THR A 110 -5.64 3.47 -2.35
N TYR A 111 -4.88 4.57 -2.40
CA TYR A 111 -5.17 5.64 -3.34
C TYR A 111 -5.12 5.14 -4.80
N GLY A 112 -6.10 5.58 -5.59
CA GLY A 112 -6.31 5.10 -6.95
C GLY A 112 -7.02 3.74 -7.03
N ASN A 113 -7.88 3.43 -6.05
CA ASN A 113 -8.68 2.20 -5.98
C ASN A 113 -7.84 0.92 -5.98
N LYS A 114 -6.68 0.96 -5.33
CA LYS A 114 -5.84 -0.21 -5.13
C LYS A 114 -6.37 -1.03 -3.96
N GLU A 115 -6.42 -2.34 -4.15
CA GLU A 115 -6.84 -3.29 -3.14
C GLU A 115 -5.67 -4.17 -2.70
N TYR A 116 -5.67 -4.56 -1.43
CA TYR A 116 -4.59 -5.33 -0.82
C TYR A 116 -5.12 -6.49 -0.01
N PHE A 117 -4.31 -7.53 0.12
CA PHE A 117 -4.54 -8.66 1.02
C PHE A 117 -3.20 -9.20 1.51
N GLY A 118 -3.21 -9.86 2.65
CA GLY A 118 -2.09 -10.64 3.15
C GLY A 118 -2.24 -12.11 2.77
N LEU A 119 -1.13 -12.81 2.61
CA LEU A 119 -1.09 -14.26 2.48
C LEU A 119 -0.05 -14.81 3.46
N LEU A 120 -0.45 -15.76 4.29
CA LEU A 120 0.47 -16.52 5.12
C LEU A 120 1.21 -17.52 4.22
N ILE A 121 2.54 -17.44 4.23
CA ILE A 121 3.36 -18.32 3.40
C ILE A 121 3.47 -19.69 4.08
N ASP A 122 2.98 -20.71 3.37
CA ASP A 122 3.11 -22.12 3.74
C ASP A 122 4.01 -22.81 2.71
N GLY A 123 5.22 -23.16 3.14
CA GLY A 123 6.23 -23.83 2.33
C GLY A 123 7.47 -23.00 1.99
N ASN A 124 8.41 -23.64 1.29
CA ASN A 124 9.78 -23.12 1.08
C ASN A 124 10.12 -22.84 -0.39
N SER A 125 9.14 -22.85 -1.30
CA SER A 125 9.42 -22.67 -2.73
C SER A 125 10.00 -21.30 -3.09
N MET A 126 9.77 -20.30 -2.23
CA MET A 126 10.25 -18.93 -2.41
C MET A 126 11.39 -18.56 -1.47
N PHE A 127 11.96 -19.53 -0.75
CA PHE A 127 13.17 -19.37 0.06
C PHE A 127 14.39 -19.07 -0.85
N PRO A 128 15.36 -18.23 -0.45
CA PRO A 128 15.49 -17.59 0.88
C PRO A 128 14.76 -16.25 1.03
N LYS A 129 14.17 -15.70 -0.04
CA LYS A 129 13.56 -14.38 0.00
C LYS A 129 12.32 -14.34 0.90
N TYR A 130 11.48 -15.36 0.79
CA TYR A 130 10.29 -15.56 1.61
C TYR A 130 10.41 -16.88 2.35
N GLN A 131 10.06 -16.88 3.63
CA GLN A 131 10.17 -18.04 4.51
C GLN A 131 8.79 -18.56 4.91
N ASN A 132 8.74 -19.80 5.29
CA ASN A 132 7.53 -20.38 5.88
C ASN A 132 7.13 -19.59 7.13
N GLY A 133 5.86 -19.20 7.23
CA GLY A 133 5.33 -18.37 8.32
C GLY A 133 5.39 -16.86 8.05
N ASP A 134 6.07 -16.39 7.01
CA ASP A 134 6.01 -14.97 6.62
C ASP A 134 4.57 -14.59 6.23
N ILE A 135 4.18 -13.36 6.54
CA ILE A 135 3.00 -12.73 5.95
C ILE A 135 3.48 -11.83 4.83
N VAL A 136 3.07 -12.12 3.62
CA VAL A 136 3.34 -11.29 2.45
C VAL A 136 2.11 -10.48 2.10
N ILE A 137 2.27 -9.16 1.97
CA ILE A 137 1.20 -8.27 1.52
C ILE A 137 1.27 -8.15 0.01
N PHE A 138 0.14 -8.39 -0.64
CA PHE A 138 -0.05 -8.32 -2.08
C PHE A 138 -0.96 -7.15 -2.44
N GLN A 139 -0.62 -6.47 -3.53
CA GLN A 139 -1.56 -5.61 -4.25
C GLN A 139 -2.30 -6.44 -5.28
N LYS A 140 -3.64 -6.42 -5.28
CA LYS A 140 -4.45 -7.08 -6.31
C LYS A 140 -4.09 -6.53 -7.69
N CYS A 141 -3.85 -7.41 -8.64
CA CYS A 141 -3.51 -7.06 -10.02
C CYS A 141 -3.66 -8.28 -10.92
N GLU A 142 -4.44 -8.13 -12.00
CA GLU A 142 -4.62 -9.15 -13.02
C GLU A 142 -3.85 -8.83 -14.33
N ASP A 143 -3.17 -7.69 -14.37
CA ASP A 143 -2.42 -7.20 -15.55
C ASP A 143 -1.05 -7.85 -15.64
N SER A 144 -0.85 -8.71 -16.64
CA SER A 144 0.40 -9.45 -16.85
C SER A 144 1.61 -8.55 -17.12
N ILE A 145 1.41 -7.38 -17.75
CA ILE A 145 2.49 -6.43 -18.02
C ILE A 145 2.95 -5.78 -16.72
N LYS A 146 1.99 -5.33 -15.88
CA LYS A 146 2.30 -4.73 -14.59
C LYS A 146 2.91 -5.71 -13.59
N CYS A 147 2.56 -7.00 -13.71
CA CYS A 147 3.05 -8.06 -12.84
C CYS A 147 4.34 -8.71 -13.35
N ASN A 148 4.79 -8.39 -14.57
CA ASN A 148 5.98 -9.00 -15.15
C ASN A 148 7.24 -8.76 -14.30
N ASN A 149 8.02 -9.83 -14.10
CA ASN A 149 9.21 -9.89 -13.24
C ASN A 149 8.95 -9.61 -11.75
N LYS A 150 7.70 -9.69 -11.30
CA LYS A 150 7.34 -9.56 -9.88
C LYS A 150 7.04 -10.92 -9.24
N ASP A 151 7.05 -10.93 -7.92
CA ASP A 151 6.65 -12.08 -7.12
C ASP A 151 5.13 -12.03 -6.94
N CYS A 152 4.42 -13.01 -7.50
CA CYS A 152 2.98 -12.96 -7.67
C CYS A 152 2.28 -14.18 -7.05
N ALA A 153 1.09 -13.95 -6.52
CA ALA A 153 0.11 -14.99 -6.27
C ALA A 153 -0.60 -15.29 -7.60
N VAL A 154 -0.57 -16.57 -8.02
CA VAL A 154 -1.01 -17.01 -9.36
C VAL A 154 -1.82 -18.31 -9.23
N MET A 155 -2.97 -18.36 -9.85
CA MET A 155 -3.76 -19.58 -10.01
C MET A 155 -3.45 -20.24 -11.37
N VAL A 156 -3.33 -21.56 -11.41
CA VAL A 156 -3.10 -22.31 -12.63
C VAL A 156 -4.20 -23.37 -12.76
N ASN A 157 -4.88 -23.37 -13.90
CA ASN A 157 -5.92 -24.34 -14.21
C ASN A 157 -7.03 -24.44 -13.16
N GLY A 158 -7.41 -23.30 -12.57
CA GLY A 158 -8.43 -23.28 -11.54
C GLY A 158 -8.05 -23.98 -10.23
N ASN A 159 -6.77 -24.22 -9.98
CA ASN A 159 -6.29 -24.70 -8.68
C ASN A 159 -6.05 -23.53 -7.72
N ASP A 160 -5.85 -23.85 -6.44
CA ASP A 160 -5.50 -22.88 -5.42
C ASP A 160 -4.29 -22.03 -5.83
N ALA A 161 -4.23 -20.79 -5.36
CA ALA A 161 -3.14 -19.90 -5.73
C ALA A 161 -1.80 -20.41 -5.22
N THR A 162 -0.78 -20.27 -6.05
CA THR A 162 0.63 -20.48 -5.71
C THR A 162 1.40 -19.19 -5.74
N PHE A 163 2.46 -19.07 -4.94
CA PHE A 163 3.33 -17.92 -4.90
C PHE A 163 4.63 -18.19 -5.63
N LYS A 164 4.89 -17.44 -6.71
CA LYS A 164 6.07 -17.61 -7.59
C LYS A 164 6.50 -16.27 -8.17
N LYS A 165 7.75 -16.18 -8.63
CA LYS A 165 8.16 -15.12 -9.54
C LYS A 165 7.47 -15.33 -10.88
N PHE A 166 6.71 -14.32 -11.31
CA PHE A 166 5.96 -14.32 -12.55
C PHE A 166 6.77 -13.62 -13.65
N ILE A 167 7.01 -14.33 -14.74
CA ILE A 167 7.71 -13.80 -15.92
C ILE A 167 6.80 -14.01 -17.12
N PHE A 168 6.52 -12.93 -17.82
CA PHE A 168 5.67 -12.92 -19.01
C PHE A 168 6.44 -12.36 -20.20
N ASN A 169 6.39 -13.07 -21.32
CA ASN A 169 7.01 -12.67 -22.58
C ASN A 169 6.25 -13.28 -23.78
N ASN A 170 6.76 -13.07 -25.00
CA ASN A 170 6.13 -13.57 -26.23
C ASN A 170 6.02 -15.11 -26.30
N ASN A 171 6.80 -15.82 -25.49
CA ASN A 171 6.78 -17.30 -25.45
C ASN A 171 5.81 -17.84 -24.37
N GLY A 172 5.10 -16.96 -23.65
CA GLY A 172 4.13 -17.33 -22.65
C GLY A 172 4.49 -16.88 -21.23
N VAL A 173 4.17 -17.70 -20.25
CA VAL A 173 4.34 -17.42 -18.82
C VAL A 173 5.31 -18.42 -18.20
N ILE A 174 6.21 -17.93 -17.36
CA ILE A 174 7.10 -18.73 -16.52
C ILE A 174 6.79 -18.42 -15.05
N LEU A 175 6.57 -19.46 -14.26
CA LEU A 175 6.41 -19.40 -12.81
C LEU A 175 7.66 -19.98 -12.16
N GLN A 176 8.54 -19.10 -11.69
CA GLN A 176 9.85 -19.45 -11.17
C GLN A 176 9.87 -19.39 -9.63
N PRO A 177 10.23 -20.49 -8.95
CA PRO A 177 10.57 -20.46 -7.53
C PRO A 177 11.95 -19.80 -7.31
N TYR A 178 12.22 -19.31 -6.10
CA TYR A 178 13.58 -18.92 -5.69
C TYR A 178 14.38 -20.10 -5.17
N ASN A 179 13.70 -21.10 -4.59
CA ASN A 179 14.34 -22.32 -4.13
C ASN A 179 14.54 -23.29 -5.31
N MET A 180 15.80 -23.60 -5.61
CA MET A 180 16.20 -24.48 -6.73
C MET A 180 15.73 -25.93 -6.58
N GLU A 181 15.30 -26.36 -5.39
CA GLU A 181 14.71 -27.68 -5.17
C GLU A 181 13.32 -27.84 -5.80
N TYR A 182 12.70 -26.72 -6.19
CA TYR A 182 11.37 -26.69 -6.80
C TYR A 182 11.46 -26.41 -8.29
N GLU A 183 10.62 -27.07 -9.07
CA GLU A 183 10.59 -26.92 -10.51
C GLU A 183 10.05 -25.55 -10.97
N THR A 184 10.69 -24.99 -11.97
CA THR A 184 10.17 -23.86 -12.75
C THR A 184 9.12 -24.39 -13.73
N LYS A 185 7.92 -23.81 -13.71
CA LYS A 185 6.84 -24.15 -14.64
C LYS A 185 6.75 -23.13 -15.76
N SER A 186 6.71 -23.59 -17.00
CA SER A 186 6.54 -22.76 -18.18
C SER A 186 5.25 -23.13 -18.90
N PHE A 187 4.55 -22.12 -19.40
CA PHE A 187 3.28 -22.29 -20.12
C PHE A 187 3.36 -21.50 -21.43
N THR A 188 3.24 -22.19 -22.55
CA THR A 188 3.14 -21.57 -23.88
C THR A 188 1.79 -20.83 -24.04
N PRO A 189 1.65 -19.92 -25.02
CA PRO A 189 0.38 -19.25 -25.30
C PRO A 189 -0.78 -20.24 -25.55
N GLU A 190 -0.50 -21.38 -26.22
CA GLU A 190 -1.49 -22.42 -26.49
C GLU A 190 -1.88 -23.18 -25.21
N GLU A 191 -0.92 -23.42 -24.32
CA GLU A 191 -1.19 -24.05 -23.03
C GLU A 191 -2.00 -23.16 -22.10
N ILE A 192 -1.75 -21.85 -22.08
CA ILE A 192 -2.51 -20.87 -21.29
C ILE A 192 -3.99 -20.83 -21.70
N GLN A 193 -4.31 -21.10 -22.98
CA GLN A 193 -5.71 -21.19 -23.41
C GLN A 193 -6.43 -22.42 -22.85
N ARG A 194 -5.70 -23.51 -22.59
CA ARG A 194 -6.26 -24.76 -22.04
C ARG A 194 -6.14 -24.87 -20.53
N LEU A 195 -5.08 -24.29 -19.98
CA LEU A 195 -4.73 -24.25 -18.57
C LEU A 195 -4.58 -22.80 -18.15
N PRO A 196 -5.66 -22.05 -17.93
CA PRO A 196 -5.60 -20.63 -17.68
C PRO A 196 -4.72 -20.31 -16.48
N VAL A 197 -3.76 -19.41 -16.70
CA VAL A 197 -2.90 -18.81 -15.67
C VAL A 197 -3.51 -17.46 -15.28
N LYS A 198 -4.06 -17.37 -14.08
CA LYS A 198 -4.75 -16.19 -13.58
C LYS A 198 -3.91 -15.52 -12.48
N LEU A 199 -3.55 -14.26 -12.67
CA LEU A 199 -2.91 -13.43 -11.65
C LEU A 199 -3.94 -13.02 -10.59
N VAL A 200 -3.53 -13.04 -9.33
CA VAL A 200 -4.32 -12.54 -8.20
C VAL A 200 -3.73 -11.21 -7.71
N GLY A 201 -2.41 -11.11 -7.64
CA GLY A 201 -1.72 -9.91 -7.22
C GLY A 201 -0.22 -10.10 -7.13
N PHE A 202 0.51 -9.02 -6.88
CA PHE A 202 1.96 -9.04 -6.69
C PHE A 202 2.35 -8.56 -5.29
N ALA A 203 3.44 -9.15 -4.77
CA ALA A 203 3.96 -8.85 -3.44
C ALA A 203 4.53 -7.42 -3.36
N VAL A 204 4.21 -6.72 -2.28
CA VAL A 204 4.66 -5.35 -2.01
C VAL A 204 5.43 -5.23 -0.69
N GLN A 205 5.12 -6.09 0.29
CA GLN A 205 5.78 -6.05 1.60
C GLN A 205 5.81 -7.46 2.22
N ILE A 206 6.85 -7.72 3.01
CA ILE A 206 6.96 -8.92 3.86
C ILE A 206 6.85 -8.46 5.31
N ARG A 207 6.06 -9.17 6.11
CA ARG A 207 6.04 -9.07 7.57
C ARG A 207 6.49 -10.41 8.16
N ARG A 208 7.50 -10.36 8.99
CA ARG A 208 8.08 -11.52 9.67
C ARG A 208 8.11 -11.20 11.15
N ASP A 209 7.50 -12.08 11.94
CA ASP A 209 7.64 -12.04 13.39
C ASP A 209 9.05 -12.54 13.75
N LEU A 210 9.78 -11.78 14.55
CA LEU A 210 11.15 -12.10 15.02
C LEU A 210 11.10 -13.08 16.20
#